data_8b4e835727fff55d7ebc55c2a2f91ed8
#
_entry.id   8b4e835727fff55d7ebc55c2a2f91ed8
#
_cell.length_a   1.000
_cell.length_b   1.000
_cell.length_c   1.000
_cell.angle_alpha   90.00
_cell.angle_beta   90.00
_cell.angle_gamma   90.00
#
_symmetry.space_group_name_H-M   'P 1'
#
loop_
_entity.id
_entity.type
_entity.pdbx_description
1 polymer ?
#
loop_
_entity_poly.entity_id
_entity_poly.type
_entity_poly.pdbx_seq_one_letter_code
_entity_poly.pdbx_strand_id
1 'polypeptide(L)'
;MKTLKKTQKNETMSISKRIIQSLLIVAVLFIASDVFSQTKEVEFDVYTTSATKASKYLLADDVALRDCPSVQCEQLTTINIGTNVRLLAKSSTPQTINGIKSRWYKVKMGPQVGWVWGGMISQKTMVSNSNPEIKFVFGEAGYDFKGNKLFQVRALKNGIQIDKIVFQSERLNQSNISLLNQKDAKSEVDVITLSGTQKTLAADSASYIVFKNNKLQKTNTLMASVSTKPTFTGLSYVFCNDEEN
;
A
#
# COMPACT_ATOMS: atom_id res chain seq x y z
N MET A 1 -36.05 5.68 -72.54
CA MET A 1 -36.15 4.63 -71.54
C MET A 1 -34.80 4.00 -71.08
N LYS A 2 -33.70 4.16 -71.79
CA LYS A 2 -32.34 3.63 -71.40
C LYS A 2 -31.59 4.49 -70.35
N THR A 3 -31.82 5.79 -70.29
CA THR A 3 -31.15 6.73 -69.39
C THR A 3 -31.61 6.61 -67.93
N LEU A 4 -32.89 6.42 -67.69
CA LEU A 4 -33.44 6.24 -66.35
C LEU A 4 -32.94 4.98 -65.61
N LYS A 5 -32.72 3.87 -66.31
CA LYS A 5 -32.18 2.63 -65.72
C LYS A 5 -30.72 2.76 -65.29
N LYS A 6 -29.92 3.63 -65.97
CA LYS A 6 -28.49 3.80 -65.62
C LYS A 6 -28.33 4.66 -64.37
N THR A 7 -29.18 5.67 -64.19
CA THR A 7 -29.14 6.53 -62.98
C THR A 7 -29.55 5.74 -61.73
N GLN A 8 -30.60 4.93 -61.82
CA GLN A 8 -31.04 4.11 -60.68
C GLN A 8 -30.03 3.03 -60.26
N LYS A 9 -29.27 2.48 -61.23
CA LYS A 9 -28.20 1.50 -60.93
C LYS A 9 -26.99 2.14 -60.25
N ASN A 10 -26.68 3.38 -60.57
CA ASN A 10 -25.57 4.12 -59.94
C ASN A 10 -25.91 4.57 -58.52
N GLU A 11 -27.14 4.95 -58.22
CA GLU A 11 -27.58 5.33 -56.88
C GLU A 11 -27.61 4.11 -55.94
N THR A 12 -28.12 2.98 -56.36
CA THR A 12 -28.10 1.74 -55.57
C THR A 12 -26.69 1.25 -55.26
N MET A 13 -25.72 1.39 -56.22
CA MET A 13 -24.33 1.07 -55.97
C MET A 13 -23.68 2.06 -54.99
N SER A 14 -24.06 3.33 -54.99
CA SER A 14 -23.58 4.34 -54.05
C SER A 14 -24.06 4.09 -52.62
N ILE A 15 -25.33 3.75 -52.47
CA ILE A 15 -25.96 3.41 -51.18
C ILE A 15 -25.35 2.13 -50.59
N SER A 16 -25.15 1.11 -51.40
CA SER A 16 -24.50 -0.16 -50.99
C SER A 16 -23.07 0.08 -50.47
N LYS A 17 -22.27 0.91 -51.15
CA LYS A 17 -20.93 1.25 -50.71
C LYS A 17 -20.91 2.01 -49.35
N ARG A 18 -21.85 2.92 -49.15
CA ARG A 18 -21.96 3.65 -47.86
C ARG A 18 -22.39 2.76 -46.74
N ILE A 19 -23.29 1.78 -46.96
CA ILE A 19 -23.70 0.79 -45.96
C ILE A 19 -22.53 -0.12 -45.59
N ILE A 20 -21.75 -0.60 -46.57
CA ILE A 20 -20.56 -1.40 -46.35
C ILE A 20 -19.48 -0.62 -45.57
N GLN A 21 -19.28 0.65 -45.90
CA GLN A 21 -18.34 1.49 -45.18
C GLN A 21 -18.76 1.78 -43.74
N SER A 22 -20.04 2.00 -43.47
CA SER A 22 -20.55 2.16 -42.10
C SER A 22 -20.48 0.87 -41.27
N LEU A 23 -20.75 -0.28 -41.88
CA LEU A 23 -20.57 -1.60 -41.23
C LEU A 23 -19.10 -1.90 -40.90
N LEU A 24 -18.16 -1.53 -41.78
CA LEU A 24 -16.73 -1.65 -41.53
C LEU A 24 -16.27 -0.76 -40.35
N ILE A 25 -16.76 0.48 -40.25
CA ILE A 25 -16.42 1.38 -39.16
C ILE A 25 -16.98 0.86 -37.84
N VAL A 26 -18.20 0.33 -37.82
CA VAL A 26 -18.79 -0.29 -36.63
C VAL A 26 -18.02 -1.54 -36.21
N ALA A 27 -17.61 -2.39 -37.18
CA ALA A 27 -16.79 -3.57 -36.88
C ALA A 27 -15.41 -3.23 -36.30
N VAL A 28 -14.76 -2.15 -36.79
CA VAL A 28 -13.49 -1.66 -36.25
C VAL A 28 -13.66 -1.11 -34.84
N LEU A 29 -14.78 -0.45 -34.53
CA LEU A 29 -15.09 0.04 -33.19
C LEU A 29 -15.34 -1.12 -32.21
N PHE A 30 -15.91 -2.22 -32.64
CA PHE A 30 -16.09 -3.42 -31.79
C PHE A 30 -14.78 -4.17 -31.53
N ILE A 31 -13.84 -4.17 -32.46
CA ILE A 31 -12.52 -4.78 -32.26
C ILE A 31 -11.63 -3.94 -31.34
N ALA A 32 -11.83 -2.62 -31.30
CA ALA A 32 -11.06 -1.69 -30.45
C ALA A 32 -11.45 -1.79 -28.97
N SER A 33 -12.58 -2.39 -28.62
CA SER A 33 -13.02 -2.53 -27.22
C SER A 33 -12.33 -3.68 -26.46
N ASP A 34 -11.71 -4.64 -27.17
CA ASP A 34 -11.06 -5.78 -26.52
C ASP A 34 -9.56 -5.61 -26.24
N VAL A 35 -8.98 -4.45 -26.58
CA VAL A 35 -7.59 -4.14 -26.24
C VAL A 35 -7.49 -3.45 -24.87
N PHE A 36 -8.38 -3.75 -23.94
CA PHE A 36 -8.07 -3.60 -22.53
C PHE A 36 -7.04 -4.67 -22.19
N SER A 37 -5.80 -4.26 -22.11
CA SER A 37 -4.68 -5.08 -21.66
C SER A 37 -5.10 -5.81 -20.38
N GLN A 38 -5.57 -7.04 -20.52
CA GLN A 38 -5.82 -7.92 -19.38
C GLN A 38 -4.47 -8.04 -18.66
N THR A 39 -4.35 -7.36 -17.54
CA THR A 39 -3.17 -7.44 -16.71
C THR A 39 -3.03 -8.90 -16.29
N LYS A 40 -2.06 -9.58 -16.88
CA LYS A 40 -1.83 -11.00 -16.63
C LYS A 40 -1.67 -11.23 -15.13
N GLU A 41 -2.46 -12.13 -14.58
CA GLU A 41 -2.32 -12.59 -13.21
C GLU A 41 -1.02 -13.40 -13.06
N VAL A 42 -0.23 -13.07 -12.05
CA VAL A 42 0.98 -13.80 -11.69
C VAL A 42 0.77 -14.36 -10.30
N GLU A 43 0.61 -15.68 -10.20
CA GLU A 43 0.50 -16.37 -8.93
C GLU A 43 1.80 -16.22 -8.13
N PHE A 44 1.66 -16.20 -6.81
CA PHE A 44 2.82 -16.26 -5.94
C PHE A 44 3.31 -17.72 -5.91
N ASP A 45 4.59 -17.91 -6.22
CA ASP A 45 5.23 -19.19 -6.06
C ASP A 45 5.12 -19.66 -4.59
N VAL A 46 4.78 -20.92 -4.40
CA VAL A 46 4.62 -21.55 -3.09
C VAL A 46 5.89 -21.44 -2.25
N TYR A 47 7.05 -21.31 -2.87
CA TYR A 47 8.36 -21.18 -2.24
C TYR A 47 8.78 -19.73 -1.95
N THR A 48 8.30 -18.75 -2.69
CA THR A 48 8.45 -17.32 -2.36
C THR A 48 7.46 -16.85 -1.30
N THR A 49 6.70 -17.72 -0.74
CA THR A 49 5.54 -17.55 0.11
C THR A 49 5.79 -17.29 1.59
N SER A 50 6.96 -16.80 1.97
CA SER A 50 6.98 -15.98 3.19
C SER A 50 5.98 -14.80 3.08
N ALA A 51 5.71 -14.31 1.87
CA ALA A 51 4.71 -13.31 1.60
C ALA A 51 3.26 -13.82 1.69
N THR A 52 2.97 -15.06 1.31
CA THR A 52 1.60 -15.63 1.37
C THR A 52 1.25 -16.19 2.75
N LYS A 53 2.24 -16.51 3.57
CA LYS A 53 2.05 -16.89 4.98
C LYS A 53 2.03 -15.69 5.92
N ALA A 54 2.64 -14.58 5.53
CA ALA A 54 2.62 -13.37 6.34
C ALA A 54 1.25 -12.71 6.25
N SER A 55 0.62 -12.48 7.39
CA SER A 55 -0.57 -11.65 7.50
C SER A 55 -0.26 -10.25 7.00
N LYS A 56 -0.99 -9.79 5.99
CA LYS A 56 -0.98 -8.42 5.50
C LYS A 56 -2.25 -7.72 5.97
N TYR A 57 -2.13 -6.45 6.26
CA TYR A 57 -3.25 -5.66 6.77
C TYR A 57 -3.51 -4.47 5.87
N LEU A 58 -4.76 -4.02 5.79
CA LEU A 58 -5.10 -2.82 5.05
C LEU A 58 -4.68 -1.57 5.83
N LEU A 59 -4.24 -0.55 5.06
CA LEU A 59 -3.71 0.71 5.59
C LEU A 59 -4.75 1.82 5.68
N ALA A 60 -5.95 1.64 5.15
CA ALA A 60 -7.00 2.67 5.14
C ALA A 60 -8.38 2.03 5.29
N ASP A 61 -9.35 2.86 5.65
CA ASP A 61 -10.76 2.52 5.54
C ASP A 61 -11.24 2.66 4.09
N ASP A 62 -12.38 2.07 3.79
CA ASP A 62 -13.07 2.13 2.49
C ASP A 62 -12.19 1.69 1.30
N VAL A 63 -11.25 0.76 1.54
CA VAL A 63 -10.43 0.21 0.47
C VAL A 63 -11.29 -0.66 -0.44
N ALA A 64 -11.36 -0.29 -1.72
CA ALA A 64 -12.13 -1.04 -2.70
C ALA A 64 -11.54 -2.43 -2.95
N LEU A 65 -12.35 -3.47 -2.76
CA LEU A 65 -12.12 -4.82 -3.28
C LEU A 65 -12.79 -4.90 -4.65
N ARG A 66 -12.04 -5.24 -5.69
CA ARG A 66 -12.52 -5.22 -7.08
C ARG A 66 -12.47 -6.61 -7.70
N ASP A 67 -13.25 -6.81 -8.75
CA ASP A 67 -13.30 -8.06 -9.51
C ASP A 67 -12.07 -8.28 -10.39
N CYS A 68 -11.39 -7.19 -10.82
CA CYS A 68 -10.19 -7.25 -11.64
C CYS A 68 -9.16 -6.17 -11.22
N PRO A 69 -7.88 -6.24 -11.68
CA PRO A 69 -6.80 -5.39 -11.20
C PRO A 69 -6.74 -4.01 -11.86
N SER A 70 -7.81 -3.22 -11.75
CA SER A 70 -7.92 -1.87 -12.28
C SER A 70 -8.87 -1.00 -11.45
N VAL A 71 -8.65 0.30 -11.42
CA VAL A 71 -9.60 1.27 -10.83
C VAL A 71 -10.94 1.34 -11.59
N GLN A 72 -10.96 0.88 -12.84
CA GLN A 72 -12.14 0.86 -13.69
C GLN A 72 -13.00 -0.40 -13.51
N CYS A 73 -12.44 -1.41 -12.82
CA CYS A 73 -13.15 -2.66 -12.55
C CYS A 73 -14.26 -2.45 -11.52
N GLU A 74 -15.26 -3.32 -11.54
CA GLU A 74 -16.37 -3.28 -10.60
C GLU A 74 -15.88 -3.41 -9.16
N GLN A 75 -16.43 -2.58 -8.29
CA GLN A 75 -16.17 -2.67 -6.86
C GLN A 75 -17.12 -3.68 -6.24
N LEU A 76 -16.57 -4.78 -5.74
CA LEU A 76 -17.34 -5.84 -5.09
C LEU A 76 -17.81 -5.41 -3.69
N THR A 77 -16.91 -4.76 -2.95
CA THR A 77 -17.18 -4.24 -1.59
C THR A 77 -16.06 -3.28 -1.17
N THR A 78 -16.18 -2.72 0.04
CA THR A 78 -15.12 -1.98 0.73
C THR A 78 -14.57 -2.80 1.90
N ILE A 79 -13.31 -2.55 2.24
CA ILE A 79 -12.60 -3.20 3.33
C ILE A 79 -11.97 -2.13 4.21
N ASN A 80 -12.14 -2.27 5.52
CA ASN A 80 -11.65 -1.30 6.48
C ASN A 80 -10.18 -1.53 6.87
N ILE A 81 -9.58 -0.50 7.43
CA ILE A 81 -8.23 -0.53 7.99
C ILE A 81 -8.06 -1.69 8.98
N GLY A 82 -6.85 -2.23 9.01
CA GLY A 82 -6.53 -3.30 9.95
C GLY A 82 -7.14 -4.67 9.62
N THR A 83 -7.92 -4.77 8.54
CA THR A 83 -8.40 -6.06 8.06
C THR A 83 -7.24 -6.89 7.55
N ASN A 84 -7.17 -8.14 8.04
CA ASN A 84 -6.18 -9.11 7.60
C ASN A 84 -6.58 -9.70 6.24
N VAL A 85 -5.64 -9.70 5.31
CA VAL A 85 -5.82 -10.27 3.98
C VAL A 85 -4.69 -11.25 3.64
N ARG A 86 -5.05 -12.32 2.97
CA ARG A 86 -4.10 -13.27 2.39
C ARG A 86 -3.87 -12.95 0.93
N LEU A 87 -2.61 -12.80 0.52
CA LEU A 87 -2.24 -12.57 -0.87
C LEU A 87 -2.29 -13.89 -1.65
N LEU A 88 -2.96 -13.90 -2.80
CA LEU A 88 -3.08 -15.06 -3.69
C LEU A 88 -2.24 -14.88 -4.95
N ALA A 89 -2.29 -13.70 -5.57
CA ALA A 89 -1.63 -13.38 -6.81
C ALA A 89 -1.32 -11.89 -6.90
N LYS A 90 -0.59 -11.48 -7.91
CA LYS A 90 -0.31 -10.07 -8.23
C LYS A 90 -0.49 -9.81 -9.72
N SER A 91 -0.78 -8.57 -10.07
CA SER A 91 -0.80 -8.15 -11.47
C SER A 91 0.62 -8.17 -12.06
N SER A 92 0.74 -8.50 -13.35
CA SER A 92 2.02 -8.54 -14.07
C SER A 92 2.67 -7.16 -14.17
N THR A 93 1.89 -6.09 -14.23
CA THR A 93 2.36 -4.71 -14.37
C THR A 93 2.01 -3.88 -13.15
N PRO A 94 2.92 -3.00 -12.69
CA PRO A 94 2.60 -2.01 -11.67
C PRO A 94 1.79 -0.85 -12.27
N GLN A 95 0.99 -0.21 -11.43
CA GLN A 95 0.30 1.05 -11.72
C GLN A 95 0.71 2.12 -10.73
N THR A 96 0.61 3.39 -11.13
CA THR A 96 0.82 4.52 -10.21
C THR A 96 -0.53 5.15 -9.90
N ILE A 97 -0.92 5.14 -8.63
CA ILE A 97 -2.16 5.75 -8.14
C ILE A 97 -1.76 6.67 -6.99
N ASN A 98 -2.20 7.93 -7.05
CA ASN A 98 -1.87 8.96 -6.05
C ASN A 98 -0.36 9.06 -5.76
N GLY A 99 0.46 9.00 -6.81
CA GLY A 99 1.92 9.09 -6.72
C GLY A 99 2.62 7.81 -6.23
N ILE A 100 1.92 6.81 -5.75
CA ILE A 100 2.50 5.54 -5.30
C ILE A 100 2.50 4.54 -6.45
N LYS A 101 3.66 3.98 -6.79
CA LYS A 101 3.79 2.91 -7.79
C LYS A 101 3.68 1.55 -7.10
N SER A 102 2.63 0.81 -7.38
CA SER A 102 2.42 -0.52 -6.83
C SER A 102 1.74 -1.46 -7.84
N ARG A 103 1.66 -2.74 -7.50
CA ARG A 103 0.87 -3.73 -8.23
C ARG A 103 -0.48 -3.91 -7.56
N TRP A 104 -1.44 -4.40 -8.31
CA TRP A 104 -2.66 -4.95 -7.73
C TRP A 104 -2.35 -6.35 -7.18
N TYR A 105 -2.99 -6.66 -6.07
CA TYR A 105 -2.89 -7.98 -5.44
C TYR A 105 -4.28 -8.61 -5.34
N LYS A 106 -4.37 -9.84 -5.81
CA LYS A 106 -5.54 -10.67 -5.55
C LYS A 106 -5.46 -11.14 -4.11
N VAL A 107 -6.47 -10.82 -3.35
CA VAL A 107 -6.50 -11.09 -1.92
C VAL A 107 -7.69 -11.94 -1.55
N LYS A 108 -7.55 -12.72 -0.46
CA LYS A 108 -8.63 -13.45 0.19
C LYS A 108 -8.85 -12.89 1.58
N MET A 109 -10.11 -12.62 1.90
CA MET A 109 -10.59 -12.18 3.20
C MET A 109 -11.84 -12.99 3.57
N GLY A 110 -11.70 -13.94 4.48
CA GLY A 110 -12.78 -14.89 4.75
C GLY A 110 -13.22 -15.63 3.48
N PRO A 111 -14.51 -15.59 3.10
CA PRO A 111 -15.00 -16.20 1.86
C PRO A 111 -14.77 -15.32 0.63
N GLN A 112 -14.49 -14.03 0.80
CA GLN A 112 -14.38 -13.06 -0.30
C GLN A 112 -12.99 -13.12 -0.94
N VAL A 113 -12.98 -13.02 -2.27
CA VAL A 113 -11.77 -12.94 -3.10
C VAL A 113 -11.94 -11.79 -4.09
N GLY A 114 -10.90 -11.00 -4.27
CA GLY A 114 -10.90 -9.91 -5.23
C GLY A 114 -9.54 -9.21 -5.27
N TRP A 115 -9.47 -8.08 -5.95
CA TRP A 115 -8.26 -7.33 -6.18
C TRP A 115 -8.22 -6.05 -5.34
N VAL A 116 -7.10 -5.84 -4.67
CA VAL A 116 -6.79 -4.62 -3.92
C VAL A 116 -5.51 -4.01 -4.47
N TRP A 117 -5.50 -2.68 -4.62
CA TRP A 117 -4.29 -2.01 -5.02
C TRP A 117 -3.25 -2.01 -3.89
N GLY A 118 -2.01 -2.42 -4.22
CA GLY A 118 -0.98 -2.71 -3.23
C GLY A 118 -0.50 -1.51 -2.42
N GLY A 119 -0.75 -0.27 -2.87
CA GLY A 119 -0.51 0.93 -2.06
C GLY A 119 -1.37 1.00 -0.79
N MET A 120 -2.46 0.22 -0.73
CA MET A 120 -3.34 0.11 0.44
C MET A 120 -3.02 -1.11 1.32
N ILE A 121 -1.97 -1.88 0.99
CA ILE A 121 -1.57 -3.08 1.74
C ILE A 121 -0.31 -2.78 2.54
N SER A 122 -0.31 -3.16 3.82
CA SER A 122 0.83 -2.92 4.71
C SER A 122 2.09 -3.63 4.20
N GLN A 123 3.21 -2.92 4.22
CA GLN A 123 4.52 -3.49 3.93
C GLN A 123 5.04 -4.28 5.13
N LYS A 124 4.81 -3.77 6.34
CA LYS A 124 5.15 -4.42 7.61
C LYS A 124 4.07 -4.20 8.64
N THR A 125 3.94 -5.17 9.53
CA THR A 125 3.06 -5.10 10.68
C THR A 125 3.81 -5.65 11.88
N MET A 126 3.66 -5.00 13.02
CA MET A 126 4.23 -5.42 14.29
C MET A 126 3.17 -5.31 15.38
N VAL A 127 3.20 -6.20 16.34
CA VAL A 127 2.38 -6.13 17.54
C VAL A 127 3.16 -5.36 18.60
N SER A 128 2.51 -4.48 19.32
CA SER A 128 3.09 -3.74 20.43
C SER A 128 3.61 -4.70 21.49
N ASN A 129 4.78 -4.40 22.05
CA ASN A 129 5.33 -5.17 23.19
C ASN A 129 4.66 -4.76 24.51
N SER A 130 4.22 -3.50 24.60
CA SER A 130 3.58 -2.96 25.79
C SER A 130 2.10 -3.33 25.90
N ASN A 131 1.41 -3.51 24.76
CA ASN A 131 0.00 -3.86 24.71
C ASN A 131 -0.33 -4.72 23.48
N PRO A 132 -0.62 -6.02 23.61
CA PRO A 132 -0.87 -6.93 22.49
C PRO A 132 -2.14 -6.61 21.68
N GLU A 133 -3.06 -5.79 22.19
CA GLU A 133 -4.22 -5.31 21.43
C GLU A 133 -3.84 -4.27 20.37
N ILE A 134 -2.62 -3.70 20.48
CA ILE A 134 -2.13 -2.67 19.58
C ILE A 134 -1.25 -3.28 18.50
N LYS A 135 -1.51 -2.87 17.25
CA LYS A 135 -0.70 -3.22 16.08
C LYS A 135 -0.21 -1.95 15.41
N PHE A 136 1.02 -1.99 14.96
CA PHE A 136 1.61 -0.96 14.11
C PHE A 136 1.63 -1.46 12.68
N VAL A 137 0.98 -0.73 11.76
CA VAL A 137 0.96 -1.05 10.33
C VAL A 137 1.70 0.03 9.55
N PHE A 138 2.62 -0.40 8.68
CA PHE A 138 3.52 0.47 7.92
C PHE A 138 3.24 0.38 6.43
N GLY A 139 3.36 1.51 5.74
CA GLY A 139 3.25 1.56 4.29
C GLY A 139 3.76 2.87 3.71
N GLU A 140 3.75 2.95 2.40
CA GLU A 140 4.04 4.19 1.69
C GLU A 140 2.90 5.18 1.85
N ALA A 141 3.23 6.47 1.83
CA ALA A 141 2.26 7.57 1.90
C ALA A 141 2.36 8.52 0.69
N GLY A 142 3.08 8.12 -0.36
CA GLY A 142 3.31 8.90 -1.56
C GLY A 142 4.58 9.73 -1.50
N TYR A 143 4.49 10.96 -2.01
CA TYR A 143 5.62 11.89 -2.07
C TYR A 143 5.16 13.25 -1.57
N ASP A 144 6.10 14.00 -0.99
CA ASP A 144 5.87 15.41 -0.66
C ASP A 144 5.98 16.30 -1.92
N PHE A 145 5.74 17.60 -1.75
CA PHE A 145 5.81 18.58 -2.84
C PHE A 145 7.24 18.77 -3.40
N LYS A 146 8.27 18.30 -2.70
CA LYS A 146 9.67 18.28 -3.15
C LYS A 146 10.06 16.97 -3.83
N GLY A 147 9.16 16.02 -3.94
CA GLY A 147 9.41 14.69 -4.51
C GLY A 147 10.08 13.71 -3.55
N ASN A 148 10.14 14.00 -2.26
CA ASN A 148 10.68 13.07 -1.28
C ASN A 148 9.66 12.00 -0.93
N LYS A 149 10.12 10.76 -0.82
CA LYS A 149 9.26 9.61 -0.50
C LYS A 149 8.78 9.69 0.95
N LEU A 150 7.47 9.55 1.11
CA LEU A 150 6.80 9.54 2.41
C LEU A 150 6.40 8.13 2.79
N PHE A 151 6.56 7.84 4.06
CA PHE A 151 6.07 6.65 4.74
C PHE A 151 5.08 7.01 5.82
N GLN A 152 4.26 6.05 6.19
CA GLN A 152 3.32 6.18 7.28
C GLN A 152 3.40 4.99 8.22
N VAL A 153 3.17 5.25 9.48
CA VAL A 153 2.83 4.25 10.47
C VAL A 153 1.49 4.61 11.12
N ARG A 154 0.67 3.62 11.33
CA ARG A 154 -0.60 3.75 12.02
C ARG A 154 -0.62 2.79 13.19
N ALA A 155 -1.05 3.28 14.34
CA ALA A 155 -1.34 2.47 15.52
C ALA A 155 -2.81 2.09 15.50
N LEU A 156 -3.10 0.80 15.56
CA LEU A 156 -4.44 0.25 15.56
C LEU A 156 -4.68 -0.46 16.88
N LYS A 157 -5.81 -0.18 17.53
CA LYS A 157 -6.31 -0.93 18.66
C LYS A 157 -7.60 -1.65 18.24
N ASN A 158 -7.61 -2.97 18.34
CA ASN A 158 -8.75 -3.80 17.91
C ASN A 158 -9.24 -3.50 16.47
N GLY A 159 -8.30 -3.23 15.56
CA GLY A 159 -8.60 -2.91 14.16
C GLY A 159 -9.01 -1.44 13.89
N ILE A 160 -9.13 -0.61 14.92
CA ILE A 160 -9.48 0.81 14.81
C ILE A 160 -8.22 1.66 14.92
N GLN A 161 -8.04 2.62 14.01
CA GLN A 161 -6.91 3.53 14.09
C GLN A 161 -7.04 4.46 15.30
N ILE A 162 -6.02 4.47 16.15
CA ILE A 162 -5.92 5.36 17.31
C ILE A 162 -4.96 6.52 17.08
N ASP A 163 -3.93 6.30 16.23
CA ASP A 163 -3.02 7.38 15.85
C ASP A 163 -2.32 7.08 14.52
N LYS A 164 -1.76 8.12 13.89
CA LYS A 164 -1.03 8.04 12.62
C LYS A 164 0.02 9.12 12.54
N ILE A 165 1.21 8.77 12.08
CA ILE A 165 2.20 9.75 11.62
C ILE A 165 2.65 9.45 10.20
N VAL A 166 3.03 10.51 9.49
CA VAL A 166 3.67 10.45 8.16
C VAL A 166 5.04 11.09 8.29
N PHE A 167 6.05 10.46 7.69
CA PHE A 167 7.41 10.92 7.78
C PHE A 167 8.19 10.63 6.50
N GLN A 168 9.19 11.45 6.25
CA GLN A 168 10.06 11.27 5.09
C GLN A 168 11.09 10.17 5.36
N SER A 169 11.30 9.28 4.38
CA SER A 169 12.40 8.33 4.37
C SER A 169 12.67 7.82 2.95
N GLU A 170 13.89 7.99 2.48
CA GLU A 170 14.28 7.54 1.14
C GLU A 170 14.58 6.04 1.08
N ARG A 171 15.01 5.43 2.18
CA ARG A 171 15.57 4.08 2.23
C ARG A 171 14.78 3.10 3.08
N LEU A 172 13.60 3.50 3.55
CA LEU A 172 12.82 2.62 4.40
C LEU A 172 12.25 1.45 3.60
N ASN A 173 12.46 0.26 4.11
CA ASN A 173 11.84 -0.97 3.66
C ASN A 173 11.47 -1.83 4.88
N GLN A 174 10.78 -2.94 4.65
CA GLN A 174 10.31 -3.78 5.75
C GLN A 174 11.43 -4.40 6.61
N SER A 175 12.67 -4.51 6.11
CA SER A 175 13.78 -5.15 6.83
C SER A 175 14.44 -4.23 7.84
N ASN A 176 14.37 -2.90 7.62
CA ASN A 176 14.98 -1.92 8.51
C ASN A 176 13.99 -1.23 9.47
N ILE A 177 12.83 -1.83 9.68
CA ILE A 177 11.85 -1.45 10.69
C ILE A 177 11.80 -2.55 11.74
N SER A 178 12.04 -2.25 13.00
CA SER A 178 11.96 -3.22 14.11
C SER A 178 11.45 -2.59 15.39
N LEU A 179 10.81 -3.38 16.24
CA LEU A 179 10.55 -3.02 17.62
C LEU A 179 11.79 -3.31 18.46
N LEU A 180 12.19 -2.38 19.32
CA LEU A 180 13.18 -2.67 20.33
C LEU A 180 12.59 -3.64 21.35
N ASN A 181 13.31 -4.75 21.57
CA ASN A 181 12.96 -5.67 22.64
C ASN A 181 13.31 -5.00 23.97
N GLN A 182 12.28 -4.52 24.64
CA GLN A 182 12.41 -4.09 26.03
C GLN A 182 12.31 -5.34 26.90
N LYS A 183 13.42 -5.69 27.55
CA LYS A 183 13.48 -6.88 28.41
C LYS A 183 12.60 -6.77 29.67
N ASP A 184 12.16 -5.56 29.99
CA ASP A 184 11.32 -5.31 31.15
C ASP A 184 9.87 -5.15 30.71
N ALA A 185 9.06 -6.14 30.98
CA ALA A 185 7.62 -6.21 30.67
C ALA A 185 6.73 -5.13 31.31
N LYS A 186 7.33 -4.11 31.92
CA LYS A 186 6.63 -2.99 32.59
C LYS A 186 6.72 -1.68 31.82
N SER A 187 7.37 -1.64 30.65
CA SER A 187 7.42 -0.43 29.89
C SER A 187 6.10 -0.17 29.18
N GLU A 188 5.45 0.95 29.48
CA GLU A 188 4.25 1.43 28.78
C GLU A 188 4.56 2.08 27.43
N VAL A 189 5.78 1.89 26.95
CA VAL A 189 6.31 2.57 25.77
C VAL A 189 6.84 1.56 24.78
N ASP A 190 6.41 1.65 23.51
CA ASP A 190 7.04 0.95 22.41
C ASP A 190 7.99 1.87 21.65
N VAL A 191 9.16 1.36 21.33
CA VAL A 191 10.15 2.06 20.50
C VAL A 191 10.35 1.30 19.21
N ILE A 192 10.03 1.93 18.11
CA ILE A 192 10.20 1.40 16.77
C ILE A 192 11.45 2.01 16.17
N THR A 193 12.42 1.19 15.79
CA THR A 193 13.67 1.62 15.17
C THR A 193 13.51 1.63 13.66
N LEU A 194 13.96 2.72 13.04
CA LEU A 194 14.06 2.91 11.61
C LEU A 194 15.55 3.02 11.25
N SER A 195 16.21 1.90 10.95
CA SER A 195 17.63 1.87 10.65
C SER A 195 17.93 2.23 9.20
N GLY A 196 19.09 2.86 8.95
CA GLY A 196 19.55 3.18 7.60
C GLY A 196 18.78 4.28 6.88
N THR A 197 18.09 5.15 7.62
CA THR A 197 17.19 6.17 7.05
C THR A 197 17.86 7.49 6.68
N GLN A 198 19.12 7.70 7.08
CA GLN A 198 19.86 8.94 6.78
C GLN A 198 21.05 8.70 5.83
N LYS A 199 21.34 9.71 5.01
CA LYS A 199 22.34 9.68 3.94
C LYS A 199 23.76 10.07 4.40
N THR A 200 23.95 10.30 5.71
CA THR A 200 25.22 10.74 6.26
C THR A 200 26.21 9.59 6.42
N LEU A 201 27.49 9.86 6.10
CA LEU A 201 28.63 8.93 6.20
C LEU A 201 28.94 8.49 7.66
N ALA A 202 28.31 9.09 8.66
CA ALA A 202 28.37 8.62 10.03
C ALA A 202 27.48 7.39 10.18
N ALA A 203 28.12 6.25 10.42
CA ALA A 203 27.44 5.04 10.87
C ALA A 203 26.50 5.43 12.01
N ASP A 204 25.26 4.88 12.00
CA ASP A 204 24.27 4.93 13.08
C ASP A 204 23.35 6.15 13.21
N SER A 205 22.90 6.73 12.11
CA SER A 205 21.73 7.60 12.17
C SER A 205 20.43 6.79 12.11
N ALA A 206 20.07 6.18 13.21
CA ALA A 206 18.74 5.59 13.37
C ALA A 206 17.74 6.68 13.73
N SER A 207 16.57 6.67 13.07
CA SER A 207 15.40 7.40 13.53
C SER A 207 14.52 6.44 14.32
N TYR A 208 13.77 6.99 15.25
CA TYR A 208 12.89 6.22 16.12
C TYR A 208 11.47 6.74 16.03
N ILE A 209 10.50 5.85 16.21
CA ILE A 209 9.12 6.21 16.46
C ILE A 209 8.76 5.65 17.82
N VAL A 210 8.33 6.52 18.69
CA VAL A 210 7.92 6.20 20.05
C VAL A 210 6.40 6.15 20.08
N PHE A 211 5.87 5.10 20.69
CA PHE A 211 4.45 5.01 20.97
C PHE A 211 4.25 5.02 22.49
N LYS A 212 3.59 6.06 22.97
CA LYS A 212 3.25 6.26 24.39
C LYS A 212 1.90 6.96 24.49
N ASN A 213 1.09 6.61 25.48
CA ASN A 213 -0.22 7.24 25.73
C ASN A 213 -1.12 7.28 24.47
N ASN A 214 -1.11 6.21 23.67
CA ASN A 214 -1.83 6.11 22.39
C ASN A 214 -1.39 7.13 21.32
N LYS A 215 -0.18 7.66 21.41
CA LYS A 215 0.40 8.62 20.46
C LYS A 215 1.71 8.10 19.89
N LEU A 216 1.88 8.33 18.58
CA LEU A 216 3.10 8.07 17.83
C LEU A 216 3.89 9.37 17.69
N GLN A 217 5.17 9.33 18.01
CA GLN A 217 6.06 10.49 17.87
C GLN A 217 7.38 10.05 17.24
N LYS A 218 7.80 10.74 16.18
CA LYS A 218 9.13 10.50 15.58
C LYS A 218 10.18 11.30 16.33
N THR A 219 11.30 10.66 16.63
CA THR A 219 12.48 11.30 17.24
C THR A 219 13.77 10.76 16.58
N ASN A 220 14.80 11.58 16.57
CA ASN A 220 16.12 11.19 16.08
C ASN A 220 17.07 10.83 17.23
N THR A 221 16.65 11.05 18.46
CA THR A 221 17.49 10.85 19.65
C THR A 221 16.75 9.98 20.66
N LEU A 222 17.41 8.92 21.12
CA LEU A 222 17.02 8.20 22.33
C LEU A 222 18.06 8.56 23.40
N MET A 223 17.65 9.21 24.47
CA MET A 223 18.50 9.36 25.65
C MET A 223 18.28 8.18 26.59
N ALA A 224 19.37 7.46 26.86
CA ALA A 224 19.38 6.52 27.97
C ALA A 224 19.52 7.32 29.26
N SER A 225 18.57 7.21 30.17
CA SER A 225 18.78 7.70 31.54
C SER A 225 19.76 6.75 32.22
N VAL A 226 20.96 7.26 32.47
CA VAL A 226 21.91 6.53 33.30
C VAL A 226 21.41 6.64 34.73
N SER A 227 20.85 5.55 35.26
CA SER A 227 20.60 5.41 36.68
C SER A 227 21.94 5.41 37.39
N THR A 228 22.18 6.35 38.28
CA THR A 228 23.42 6.47 39.06
C THR A 228 23.63 5.40 40.15
N LYS A 229 22.84 4.34 40.14
CA LYS A 229 23.09 3.13 40.94
C LYS A 229 23.53 2.00 40.04
N PRO A 230 24.72 1.39 40.28
CA PRO A 230 25.20 0.26 39.51
C PRO A 230 24.50 -1.01 39.95
N THR A 231 23.24 -1.16 39.56
CA THR A 231 22.59 -2.45 39.52
C THR A 231 22.33 -2.72 38.03
N PHE A 232 22.92 -3.78 37.56
CA PHE A 232 22.77 -4.34 36.21
C PHE A 232 21.32 -4.73 35.94
N THR A 233 20.44 -3.76 35.77
CA THR A 233 19.03 -3.98 35.42
C THR A 233 18.54 -2.82 34.58
N GLY A 234 18.39 -3.08 33.30
CA GLY A 234 17.50 -2.35 32.40
C GLY A 234 17.90 -0.90 32.04
N LEU A 235 18.22 -0.68 30.76
CA LEU A 235 18.25 0.65 30.17
C LEU A 235 16.82 1.21 30.17
N SER A 236 16.55 2.22 31.00
CA SER A 236 15.34 3.01 30.89
C SER A 236 15.63 4.21 29.97
N TYR A 237 14.76 4.45 29.00
CA TYR A 237 14.88 5.52 28.03
C TYR A 237 14.01 6.72 28.48
N VAL A 238 14.60 7.90 28.52
CA VAL A 238 13.90 9.18 28.75
C VAL A 238 13.86 9.93 27.43
N PHE A 239 12.71 10.43 27.08
CA PHE A 239 12.50 11.23 25.87
C PHE A 239 12.69 12.70 26.18
N CYS A 240 13.55 13.37 25.42
CA CYS A 240 13.56 14.82 25.37
C CYS A 240 12.59 15.29 24.27
N ASN A 241 11.61 16.06 24.65
CA ASN A 241 10.90 16.89 23.70
C ASN A 241 11.83 18.04 23.33
N ASP A 242 12.23 18.13 22.07
CA ASP A 242 12.78 19.38 21.55
C ASP A 242 11.58 20.33 21.45
N GLU A 243 11.35 21.12 22.49
CA GLU A 243 10.49 22.31 22.39
C GLU A 243 11.24 23.27 21.48
N GLU A 244 10.71 23.46 20.28
CA GLU A 244 11.12 24.52 19.38
C GLU A 244 10.92 25.88 20.09
N ASN A 245 12.02 26.61 20.27
CA ASN A 245 12.04 28.06 20.42
C ASN A 245 12.13 28.73 19.06
#